data_f85f200ce2e95e35154c92c18a8cf443
#
_entry.id   f85f200ce2e95e35154c92c18a8cf443
#
_cell.length_a   1.000
_cell.length_b   1.000
_cell.length_c   1.000
_cell.angle_alpha   90.00
_cell.angle_beta   90.00
_cell.angle_gamma   90.00
#
_symmetry.space_group_name_H-M   'P 1'
#
loop_
_entity.id
_entity.type
_entity.pdbx_description
1 polymer ?
#
loop_
_entity_poly.entity_id
_entity_poly.type
_entity_poly.pdbx_seq_one_letter_code
_entity_poly.pdbx_strand_id
1 'polypeptide(L)'
;MNKNKILIELEIPLIEKQYDLYIPINKKVGTIKRLIEEALVELTDNAYEIKPETNFYSKETGQIYDVNRAVRETDLKNGSRIILI
;
A
#
# COMPACT_ATOMS: atom_id res chain seq x y z
N MET A 1 -10.76 -16.10 10.79
CA MET A 1 -9.54 -15.39 10.33
C MET A 1 -9.40 -15.53 8.82
N ASN A 2 -9.11 -14.45 8.14
CA ASN A 2 -8.96 -14.47 6.68
C ASN A 2 -7.50 -14.77 6.30
N LYS A 3 -7.27 -15.97 5.75
CA LYS A 3 -5.91 -16.41 5.38
C LYS A 3 -5.40 -15.73 4.10
N ASN A 4 -6.28 -15.03 3.37
CA ASN A 4 -5.95 -14.43 2.09
C ASN A 4 -5.64 -12.94 2.19
N LYS A 5 -5.63 -12.40 3.39
CA LYS A 5 -5.36 -10.98 3.62
C LYS A 5 -4.39 -10.81 4.78
N ILE A 6 -3.63 -9.71 4.69
CA ILE A 6 -2.75 -9.29 5.78
C ILE A 6 -3.09 -7.86 6.16
N LEU A 7 -2.85 -7.54 7.43
CA LEU A 7 -3.03 -6.18 7.94
C LEU A 7 -1.73 -5.43 7.79
N ILE A 8 -1.77 -4.29 7.10
CA ILE A 8 -0.60 -3.41 6.95
C ILE A 8 -0.89 -2.03 7.52
N GLU A 9 0.17 -1.34 7.86
CA GLU A 9 0.12 0.06 8.26
C GLU A 9 0.65 0.89 7.10
N LEU A 10 -0.20 1.73 6.53
CA LEU A 10 0.14 2.54 5.38
C LEU A 10 0.29 4.00 5.78
N GLU A 11 1.47 4.55 5.53
CA GLU A 11 1.76 5.95 5.79
C GLU A 11 1.81 6.69 4.46
N ILE A 12 1.11 7.84 4.39
CA ILE A 12 1.06 8.67 3.20
C ILE A 12 1.53 10.07 3.60
N PRO A 13 2.85 10.33 3.56
CA PRO A 13 3.40 11.61 4.03
C PRO A 13 2.83 12.83 3.33
N LEU A 14 2.53 12.70 2.03
CA LEU A 14 2.03 13.82 1.22
C LEU A 14 0.79 14.46 1.82
N ILE A 15 -0.08 13.68 2.45
CA ILE A 15 -1.31 14.17 3.06
C ILE A 15 -1.29 14.01 4.58
N GLU A 16 -0.15 13.67 5.15
CA GLU A 16 0.05 13.49 6.60
C GLU A 16 -0.98 12.54 7.22
N LYS A 17 -1.25 11.43 6.53
CA LYS A 17 -2.21 10.42 6.99
C LYS A 17 -1.56 9.06 7.12
N GLN A 18 -2.15 8.25 7.99
CA GLN A 18 -1.76 6.88 8.21
C GLN A 18 -3.02 6.04 8.35
N TYR A 19 -3.04 4.89 7.70
CA TYR A 19 -4.18 3.98 7.74
C TYR A 19 -3.73 2.56 8.03
N ASP A 20 -4.52 1.84 8.81
CA ASP A 20 -4.38 0.41 8.95
C ASP A 20 -5.40 -0.23 8.03
N LEU A 21 -4.96 -1.11 7.16
CA LEU A 21 -5.85 -1.74 6.20
C LEU A 21 -5.45 -3.16 5.88
N TYR A 22 -6.45 -3.95 5.50
CA TYR A 22 -6.21 -5.31 5.02
C TYR A 22 -6.00 -5.30 3.52
N ILE A 23 -4.98 -6.02 3.06
CA ILE A 23 -4.72 -6.17 1.62
C ILE A 23 -4.70 -7.66 1.27
N PRO A 24 -5.24 -8.04 0.10
CA PRO A 24 -5.20 -9.43 -0.35
C PRO A 24 -3.80 -9.84 -0.75
N ILE A 25 -3.39 -11.07 -0.40
CA ILE A 25 -2.04 -11.54 -0.68
C ILE A 25 -1.89 -12.15 -2.07
N ASN A 26 -3.00 -12.46 -2.74
CA ASN A 26 -2.99 -13.08 -4.06
C ASN A 26 -3.06 -12.08 -5.22
N LYS A 27 -3.02 -10.79 -4.91
CA LYS A 27 -3.03 -9.74 -5.92
C LYS A 27 -1.63 -9.16 -6.08
N LYS A 28 -1.36 -8.61 -7.27
CA LYS A 28 -0.10 -7.90 -7.50
C LYS A 28 -0.05 -6.61 -6.70
N VAL A 29 1.15 -6.24 -6.28
CA VAL A 29 1.38 -4.98 -5.55
C VAL A 29 0.83 -3.79 -6.35
N GLY A 30 1.06 -3.77 -7.66
CA GLY A 30 0.56 -2.69 -8.52
C GLY A 30 -0.96 -2.59 -8.54
N THR A 31 -1.66 -3.71 -8.50
CA THR A 31 -3.12 -3.73 -8.41
C THR A 31 -3.58 -3.14 -7.08
N ILE A 32 -2.94 -3.54 -5.99
CA ILE A 32 -3.25 -3.03 -4.65
C ILE A 32 -3.00 -1.52 -4.61
N LYS A 33 -1.86 -1.07 -5.15
CA LYS A 33 -1.51 0.34 -5.19
C LYS A 33 -2.59 1.16 -5.89
N ARG A 34 -3.03 0.70 -7.05
CA ARG A 34 -4.08 1.39 -7.82
C ARG A 34 -5.38 1.49 -7.03
N LEU A 35 -5.80 0.40 -6.41
CA LEU A 35 -7.03 0.37 -5.63
C LEU A 35 -6.95 1.28 -4.41
N ILE A 36 -5.82 1.27 -3.73
CA ILE A 36 -5.59 2.14 -2.56
C ILE A 36 -5.61 3.60 -2.99
N GLU A 37 -4.91 3.95 -4.07
CA GLU A 37 -4.86 5.34 -4.53
C GLU A 37 -6.24 5.85 -4.95
N GLU A 38 -7.03 5.02 -5.63
CA GLU A 38 -8.40 5.38 -5.98
C GLU A 38 -9.25 5.63 -4.73
N ALA A 39 -9.10 4.79 -3.71
CA ALA A 39 -9.81 4.97 -2.45
C ALA A 39 -9.35 6.24 -1.71
N LEU A 40 -8.05 6.54 -1.76
CA LEU A 40 -7.51 7.74 -1.12
C LEU A 40 -8.04 9.01 -1.73
N VAL A 41 -8.22 9.04 -3.05
CA VAL A 41 -8.80 10.22 -3.73
C VAL A 41 -10.19 10.51 -3.14
N GLU A 42 -11.01 9.48 -2.96
CA GLU A 42 -12.35 9.66 -2.38
C GLU A 42 -12.31 9.99 -0.90
N LEU A 43 -11.53 9.25 -0.13
CA LEU A 43 -11.46 9.42 1.32
C LEU A 43 -10.94 10.80 1.73
N THR A 44 -10.09 11.39 0.90
CA THR A 44 -9.46 12.68 1.21
C THR A 44 -10.12 13.85 0.48
N ASP A 45 -11.25 13.61 -0.17
CA ASP A 45 -11.96 14.62 -0.96
C ASP A 45 -11.01 15.33 -1.94
N ASN A 46 -10.27 14.51 -2.70
CA ASN A 46 -9.31 14.95 -3.72
C ASN A 46 -8.04 15.61 -3.16
N ALA A 47 -7.77 15.52 -1.86
CA ALA A 47 -6.50 16.00 -1.33
C ALA A 47 -5.34 15.10 -1.78
N TYR A 48 -5.61 13.81 -1.95
CA TYR A 48 -4.62 12.89 -2.53
C TYR A 48 -4.76 12.91 -4.06
N GLU A 49 -3.63 13.07 -4.73
CA GLU A 49 -3.57 13.06 -6.20
C GLU A 49 -2.77 11.84 -6.66
N ILE A 50 -3.35 11.06 -7.59
CA ILE A 50 -2.67 9.91 -8.16
C ILE A 50 -1.60 10.38 -9.13
N LYS A 51 -0.35 9.92 -8.92
CA LYS A 51 0.78 10.24 -9.78
C LYS A 51 1.52 8.96 -10.15
N PRO A 52 1.96 8.83 -11.40
CA PRO A 52 2.63 7.61 -11.86
C PRO A 52 3.96 7.33 -11.17
N GLU A 53 4.62 8.37 -10.64
CA GLU A 53 5.92 8.21 -9.98
C GLU A 53 5.84 7.78 -8.52
N THR A 54 4.64 7.65 -7.94
CA THR A 54 4.52 7.17 -6.57
C THR A 54 4.75 5.67 -6.49
N ASN A 55 5.32 5.23 -5.37
CA ASN A 55 5.66 3.84 -5.13
C ASN A 55 5.39 3.46 -3.68
N PHE A 56 5.29 2.16 -3.44
CA PHE A 56 5.28 1.62 -2.09
C PHE A 56 6.71 1.29 -1.67
N TYR A 57 7.08 1.73 -0.47
CA TYR A 57 8.38 1.44 0.12
C TYR A 57 8.18 0.79 1.48
N SER A 58 9.09 -0.12 1.83
CA SER A 58 9.15 -0.63 3.19
C SER A 58 9.65 0.47 4.11
N LYS A 59 8.91 0.75 5.18
CA LYS A 59 9.34 1.74 6.15
C LYS A 59 10.59 1.27 6.91
N GLU A 60 10.74 -0.05 7.06
CA GLU A 60 11.86 -0.62 7.80
C GLU A 60 13.15 -0.65 7.00
N THR A 61 13.08 -1.01 5.71
CA THR A 61 14.26 -1.21 4.88
C THR A 61 14.50 -0.11 3.86
N GLY A 62 13.46 0.67 3.55
CA GLY A 62 13.53 1.68 2.50
C GLY A 62 13.46 1.10 1.09
N GLN A 63 13.34 -0.22 0.95
CA GLN A 63 13.26 -0.84 -0.37
C GLN A 63 11.92 -0.61 -1.01
N ILE A 64 11.94 -0.40 -2.34
CA ILE A 64 10.74 -0.27 -3.15
C ILE A 64 10.16 -1.65 -3.42
N TYR A 65 8.83 -1.78 -3.38
CA TYR A 65 8.16 -3.03 -3.72
C TYR A 65 7.91 -3.11 -5.22
N ASP A 66 8.20 -4.29 -5.79
CA ASP A 66 7.98 -4.55 -7.22
C ASP A 66 6.49 -4.68 -7.50
N VAL A 67 5.97 -3.77 -8.34
CA VAL A 67 4.54 -3.72 -8.68
C VAL A 67 4.06 -4.97 -9.44
N ASN A 68 4.98 -5.72 -10.04
CA ASN A 68 4.63 -6.91 -10.83
C ASN A 68 4.57 -8.19 -10.00
N ARG A 69 4.91 -8.11 -8.72
CA ARG A 69 4.88 -9.26 -7.84
C ARG A 69 3.58 -9.34 -7.05
N ALA A 70 3.10 -10.55 -6.82
CA ALA A 70 1.99 -10.74 -5.90
C ALA A 70 2.46 -10.42 -4.47
N VAL A 71 1.55 -9.91 -3.65
CA VAL A 71 1.88 -9.57 -2.26
C VAL A 71 2.53 -10.75 -1.53
N ARG A 72 2.00 -11.97 -1.72
CA ARG A 72 2.55 -13.18 -1.08
C ARG A 72 3.98 -13.53 -1.51
N GLU A 73 4.45 -12.96 -2.62
CA GLU A 73 5.82 -13.18 -3.12
C GLU A 73 6.81 -12.18 -2.57
N THR A 74 6.34 -11.23 -1.79
CA THR A 74 7.16 -10.20 -1.16
C THR A 74 7.39 -10.56 0.32
N ASP A 75 8.09 -9.69 1.04
CA ASP A 75 8.26 -9.83 2.48
C ASP A 75 7.11 -9.25 3.29
N LEU A 76 6.05 -8.79 2.62
CA LEU A 76 4.88 -8.23 3.29
C LEU A 76 4.17 -9.28 4.13
N LYS A 77 3.82 -8.89 5.36
CA LYS A 77 3.18 -9.75 6.34
C LYS A 77 2.30 -8.91 7.26
N ASN A 78 1.56 -9.57 8.14
CA ASN A 78 0.78 -8.84 9.15
C ASN A 78 1.71 -7.93 9.95
N GLY A 79 1.33 -6.67 10.06
CA GLY A 79 2.10 -5.67 10.79
C GLY A 79 3.15 -4.96 9.96
N SER A 80 3.32 -5.30 8.69
CA SER A 80 4.26 -4.58 7.82
C SER A 80 3.88 -3.11 7.70
N ARG A 81 4.89 -2.25 7.73
CA ARG A 81 4.71 -0.80 7.59
C ARG A 81 5.21 -0.36 6.23
N ILE A 82 4.34 0.33 5.49
CA ILE A 82 4.58 0.73 4.11
C ILE A 82 4.40 2.24 3.99
N ILE A 83 5.24 2.85 3.18
CA ILE A 83 5.12 4.28 2.86
C ILE A 83 4.75 4.40 1.38
N LEU A 84 3.72 5.18 1.11
CA LEU A 84 3.31 5.55 -0.25
C LEU A 84 3.80 6.97 -0.54
N ILE A 85 4.73 7.05 -1.45
CA ILE A 85 5.38 8.34 -1.72
C ILE A 85 5.84 8.45 -3.17
#